data_643979d72e78b67fee76053d514df05a
#
_entry.id   643979d72e78b67fee76053d514df05a
#
_cell.length_a   1.000
_cell.length_b   1.000
_cell.length_c   1.000
_cell.angle_alpha   90.00
_cell.angle_beta   90.00
_cell.angle_gamma   90.00
#
_symmetry.space_group_name_H-M   'P 1'
#
loop_
_entity.id
_entity.type
_entity.pdbx_description
1 polymer ?
#
loop_
_entity_poly.entity_id
_entity_poly.type
_entity_poly.pdbx_seq_one_letter_code
_entity_poly.pdbx_strand_id
1 'polypeptide(L)'
;MKHSFINLLNHPDSFLFQYEDSCVRFEEPDSYEEKVSKIDYTVENNAGKITLYPSERPIKRVKLRWRGDLSDGLMVLGDAYARGIQDINWMGITPNHIMPWYFHLYDGEKLNCFGVKTGAAGMCSFQCDPFGITLWVDVRNGGCGVRNKEPFVIAEVVCREGKSIEVPFDSAHEFCKQMCNNPVLPKEPIFGVNNWYWAYGNISHESVMTETDYLMEMCRDAKAKPYMIIDDGWQINRYSAKRQGYYNGGPWDKTNANFKSMAETSDAIHQKGAKSGIWFRPLQTFMQVQEPLEAPRRNPHSPTGINLDPSHPDVLEMVSKDTAMIRSWGYDLIKHDFTSIDTLGNSPYNEDGDWHFYDRSLTNMQILKRLYQTIQNAAGDAVVIGCNTINHLVAGIHASQRSGNDTSGRNFEITRLACNCMMRFPQNNAFFNVDPDCAAFTEKVDAGLNLDFLENCAITGAVTLASVTPGILKDSEMNRIRGIYEVASKGGLGAKPTDWLGHNVMSRFETPDGEKFNFDWYRGYDGVRTFYTWND
;
A
#
# COMPACT_ATOMS: atom_id res chain seq x y z
N MET A 1 33.34 18.39 -1.02
CA MET A 1 32.64 19.44 -1.79
C MET A 1 31.17 19.38 -1.35
N LYS A 2 30.50 20.52 -1.13
CA LYS A 2 29.07 20.50 -0.79
C LYS A 2 28.30 20.14 -2.06
N HIS A 3 27.50 19.09 -2.01
CA HIS A 3 26.63 18.70 -3.11
C HIS A 3 25.61 19.82 -3.39
N SER A 4 25.42 20.18 -4.64
CA SER A 4 24.40 21.13 -5.01
C SER A 4 23.06 20.41 -5.11
N PHE A 5 22.00 20.99 -4.53
CA PHE A 5 20.64 20.48 -4.69
C PHE A 5 20.24 20.47 -6.18
N ILE A 6 19.81 19.32 -6.67
CA ILE A 6 19.27 19.21 -8.05
C ILE A 6 17.80 19.60 -8.01
N ASN A 7 17.49 20.80 -8.47
CA ASN A 7 16.11 21.27 -8.48
C ASN A 7 15.34 20.67 -9.66
N LEU A 8 14.47 19.70 -9.39
CA LEU A 8 13.64 19.05 -10.40
C LEU A 8 12.58 19.98 -11.02
N LEU A 9 12.35 21.17 -10.46
CA LEU A 9 11.48 22.17 -11.09
C LEU A 9 12.17 22.91 -12.25
N ASN A 10 13.49 22.78 -12.40
CA ASN A 10 14.15 23.21 -13.62
C ASN A 10 13.74 22.27 -14.78
N HIS A 11 13.79 22.82 -16.00
CA HIS A 11 13.53 22.02 -17.19
C HIS A 11 14.51 20.83 -17.26
N PRO A 12 14.06 19.60 -17.53
CA PRO A 12 14.94 18.44 -17.68
C PRO A 12 15.94 18.64 -18.82
N ASP A 13 17.14 18.11 -18.64
CA ASP A 13 18.22 18.19 -19.66
C ASP A 13 17.94 17.31 -20.89
N SER A 14 17.12 16.25 -20.71
CA SER A 14 16.70 15.40 -21.82
C SER A 14 15.39 14.68 -21.55
N PHE A 15 14.68 14.39 -22.64
CA PHE A 15 13.50 13.53 -22.71
C PHE A 15 13.76 12.41 -23.71
N LEU A 16 13.40 11.17 -23.35
CA LEU A 16 13.46 10.03 -24.25
C LEU A 16 12.16 9.24 -24.17
N PHE A 17 11.72 8.68 -25.28
CA PHE A 17 10.55 7.83 -25.38
C PHE A 17 10.91 6.38 -25.67
N GLN A 18 10.19 5.45 -25.07
CA GLN A 18 10.13 4.07 -25.51
C GLN A 18 8.77 3.84 -26.18
N TYR A 19 8.80 3.54 -27.46
CA TYR A 19 7.60 3.24 -28.24
C TYR A 19 7.27 1.75 -28.21
N GLU A 20 6.03 1.43 -28.58
CA GLU A 20 5.55 0.04 -28.64
C GLU A 20 6.35 -0.79 -29.65
N ASP A 21 6.70 -0.22 -30.78
CA ASP A 21 7.42 -0.86 -31.88
C ASP A 21 8.95 -0.97 -31.68
N SER A 22 9.51 -0.29 -30.67
CA SER A 22 10.96 -0.24 -30.41
C SER A 22 11.46 -1.12 -29.27
N CYS A 23 10.63 -1.97 -28.70
CA CYS A 23 10.88 -2.97 -27.64
C CYS A 23 11.77 -2.54 -26.46
N VAL A 24 13.01 -2.17 -26.67
CA VAL A 24 13.98 -1.87 -25.59
C VAL A 24 14.69 -0.52 -25.81
N ARG A 25 14.50 0.12 -26.92
CA ARG A 25 15.22 1.35 -27.30
C ARG A 25 14.45 2.58 -26.83
N PHE A 26 15.18 3.52 -26.20
CA PHE A 26 14.70 4.86 -25.93
C PHE A 26 15.20 5.80 -27.04
N GLU A 27 14.29 6.57 -27.59
CA GLU A 27 14.53 7.49 -28.71
C GLU A 27 14.20 8.91 -28.26
N GLU A 28 14.91 9.90 -28.85
CA GLU A 28 14.49 11.29 -28.68
C GLU A 28 13.11 11.48 -29.28
N PRO A 29 12.26 12.39 -28.72
CA PRO A 29 10.98 12.71 -29.35
C PRO A 29 11.25 13.25 -30.77
N ASP A 30 10.48 12.73 -31.72
CA ASP A 30 10.56 13.21 -33.11
C ASP A 30 10.39 14.74 -33.14
N SER A 31 11.21 15.40 -33.97
CA SER A 31 11.29 16.84 -33.96
C SER A 31 9.94 17.53 -34.12
N TYR A 32 9.78 18.66 -33.47
CA TYR A 32 8.58 19.49 -33.27
C TYR A 32 7.72 19.82 -34.51
N GLU A 33 8.11 19.43 -35.70
CA GLU A 33 7.42 19.77 -36.93
C GLU A 33 6.47 18.68 -37.46
N GLU A 34 6.64 17.43 -37.04
CA GLU A 34 5.77 16.32 -37.44
C GLU A 34 5.12 15.68 -36.24
N LYS A 35 4.00 16.12 -35.77
CA LYS A 35 2.90 15.57 -34.93
C LYS A 35 3.01 14.17 -34.31
N VAL A 36 4.17 13.54 -34.22
CA VAL A 36 4.24 12.10 -33.88
C VAL A 36 4.33 11.86 -32.38
N SER A 37 5.08 12.66 -31.64
CA SER A 37 5.17 12.52 -30.19
C SER A 37 5.57 13.85 -29.55
N LYS A 38 4.75 14.32 -28.61
CA LYS A 38 5.01 15.58 -27.90
C LYS A 38 4.86 15.38 -26.41
N ILE A 39 5.77 15.98 -25.66
CA ILE A 39 5.70 16.11 -24.21
C ILE A 39 6.00 17.56 -23.82
N ASP A 40 5.23 18.10 -22.89
CA ASP A 40 5.48 19.41 -22.29
C ASP A 40 5.87 19.26 -20.83
N TYR A 41 6.82 20.10 -20.41
CA TYR A 41 7.17 20.28 -19.00
C TYR A 41 6.91 21.73 -18.60
N THR A 42 5.95 21.93 -17.73
CA THR A 42 5.59 23.26 -17.23
C THR A 42 5.64 23.30 -15.71
N VAL A 43 6.05 24.43 -15.14
CA VAL A 43 6.13 24.59 -13.68
C VAL A 43 4.97 25.46 -13.19
N GLU A 44 4.10 24.88 -12.40
CA GLU A 44 2.92 25.54 -11.83
C GLU A 44 2.78 25.13 -10.35
N ASN A 45 2.46 26.07 -9.47
CA ASN A 45 2.18 25.79 -8.04
C ASN A 45 3.26 24.92 -7.34
N ASN A 46 4.54 25.21 -7.59
CA ASN A 46 5.69 24.46 -7.08
C ASN A 46 5.70 22.97 -7.47
N ALA A 47 5.15 22.63 -8.62
CA ALA A 47 5.23 21.30 -9.21
C ALA A 47 5.60 21.38 -10.69
N GLY A 48 6.45 20.46 -11.15
CA GLY A 48 6.80 20.27 -12.55
C GLY A 48 5.82 19.31 -13.21
N LYS A 49 4.91 19.85 -14.00
CA LYS A 49 3.83 19.12 -14.66
C LYS A 49 4.30 18.54 -15.98
N ILE A 50 4.17 17.23 -16.15
CA ILE A 50 4.56 16.50 -17.35
C ILE A 50 3.29 16.15 -18.12
N THR A 51 3.09 16.74 -19.27
CA THR A 51 1.91 16.50 -20.14
C THR A 51 2.32 15.70 -21.37
N LEU A 52 1.70 14.52 -21.55
CA LEU A 52 1.87 13.67 -22.73
C LEU A 52 0.75 13.93 -23.73
N TYR A 53 1.10 14.15 -24.98
CA TYR A 53 0.16 14.38 -26.07
C TYR A 53 -0.12 13.07 -26.82
N PRO A 54 -1.25 12.97 -27.54
CA PRO A 54 -1.54 11.84 -28.42
C PRO A 54 -0.40 11.62 -29.43
N SER A 55 -0.10 10.35 -29.70
CA SER A 55 0.95 9.93 -30.61
C SER A 55 0.44 8.85 -31.55
N GLU A 56 0.87 8.90 -32.83
CA GLU A 56 0.61 7.82 -33.79
C GLU A 56 1.39 6.54 -33.44
N ARG A 57 2.56 6.70 -32.82
CA ARG A 57 3.35 5.60 -32.25
C ARG A 57 3.00 5.45 -30.76
N PRO A 58 2.31 4.38 -30.33
CA PRO A 58 1.95 4.21 -28.91
C PRO A 58 3.19 4.20 -28.01
N ILE A 59 3.12 4.97 -26.91
CA ILE A 59 4.24 5.18 -26.00
C ILE A 59 4.10 4.25 -24.81
N LYS A 60 5.17 3.52 -24.48
CA LYS A 60 5.28 2.66 -23.30
C LYS A 60 5.83 3.39 -22.09
N ARG A 61 6.92 4.13 -22.28
CA ARG A 61 7.61 4.83 -21.18
C ARG A 61 8.22 6.14 -21.66
N VAL A 62 8.29 7.06 -20.72
CA VAL A 62 9.01 8.34 -20.88
C VAL A 62 10.13 8.37 -19.85
N LYS A 63 11.32 8.83 -20.25
CA LYS A 63 12.48 9.02 -19.41
C LYS A 63 12.85 10.51 -19.39
N LEU A 64 12.94 11.09 -18.18
CA LEU A 64 13.41 12.46 -17.97
C LEU A 64 14.74 12.43 -17.20
N ARG A 65 15.64 13.35 -17.53
CA ARG A 65 16.94 13.45 -16.87
C ARG A 65 17.22 14.87 -16.42
N TRP A 66 17.64 15.01 -15.17
CA TRP A 66 18.24 16.23 -14.63
C TRP A 66 19.70 15.94 -14.27
N ARG A 67 20.61 16.70 -14.86
CA ARG A 67 22.05 16.57 -14.59
C ARG A 67 22.42 17.32 -13.32
N GLY A 68 23.43 16.80 -12.63
CA GLY A 68 23.99 17.39 -11.43
C GLY A 68 25.05 16.49 -10.83
N ASP A 69 25.76 16.99 -9.84
CA ASP A 69 26.80 16.24 -9.15
C ASP A 69 26.22 15.57 -7.89
N LEU A 70 26.12 14.25 -7.93
CA LEU A 70 25.76 13.38 -6.81
C LEU A 70 26.96 12.51 -6.40
N SER A 71 28.08 13.18 -6.11
CA SER A 71 29.33 12.52 -5.74
C SER A 71 29.25 11.77 -4.38
N ASP A 72 30.34 11.13 -4.01
CA ASP A 72 30.46 10.14 -2.94
C ASP A 72 29.89 10.55 -1.58
N GLY A 73 29.43 9.55 -0.82
CA GLY A 73 28.98 9.71 0.57
C GLY A 73 27.48 9.97 0.76
N LEU A 74 26.71 10.01 -0.34
CA LEU A 74 25.26 10.18 -0.27
C LEU A 74 24.56 8.86 0.04
N MET A 75 23.54 8.95 0.91
CA MET A 75 22.64 7.84 1.18
C MET A 75 21.25 8.14 0.60
N VAL A 76 20.62 7.14 0.01
CA VAL A 76 19.26 7.24 -0.52
C VAL A 76 18.33 6.25 0.15
N LEU A 77 17.07 6.67 0.29
CA LEU A 77 15.96 5.83 0.73
C LEU A 77 14.81 6.05 -0.24
N GLY A 78 14.41 5.01 -0.95
CA GLY A 78 13.23 5.02 -1.84
C GLY A 78 11.99 4.43 -1.19
N ASP A 79 10.88 4.44 -1.94
CA ASP A 79 9.67 3.71 -1.59
C ASP A 79 9.55 2.42 -2.43
N ALA A 80 8.46 1.68 -2.29
CA ALA A 80 8.07 0.56 -3.12
C ALA A 80 6.75 0.84 -3.85
N TYR A 81 6.46 0.09 -4.92
CA TYR A 81 5.20 0.29 -5.67
C TYR A 81 3.96 -0.07 -4.86
N ALA A 82 4.03 -1.14 -4.13
CA ALA A 82 2.95 -1.68 -3.32
C ALA A 82 3.45 -1.96 -1.90
N ARG A 83 2.63 -2.63 -1.11
CA ARG A 83 3.07 -3.10 0.22
C ARG A 83 4.37 -3.90 0.09
N GLY A 84 5.32 -3.69 0.95
CA GLY A 84 6.55 -4.40 1.29
C GLY A 84 7.11 -5.54 0.41
N ILE A 85 6.97 -5.49 -0.90
CA ILE A 85 7.55 -6.51 -1.80
C ILE A 85 9.08 -6.36 -1.88
N GLN A 86 9.59 -5.15 -1.64
CA GLN A 86 11.02 -4.83 -1.65
C GLN A 86 11.49 -4.44 -0.25
N ASP A 87 12.73 -4.78 0.07
CA ASP A 87 13.37 -4.30 1.29
C ASP A 87 13.70 -2.81 1.12
N ILE A 88 13.17 -1.98 2.00
CA ILE A 88 13.36 -0.54 2.01
C ILE A 88 14.45 -0.21 3.02
N ASN A 89 15.59 0.25 2.52
CA ASN A 89 16.77 0.50 3.34
C ASN A 89 17.47 1.78 2.91
N TRP A 90 18.12 2.46 3.86
CA TRP A 90 19.14 3.44 3.54
C TRP A 90 20.34 2.75 2.89
N MET A 91 20.74 3.22 1.72
CA MET A 91 21.87 2.66 0.98
C MET A 91 22.60 3.73 0.17
N GLY A 92 23.83 3.46 -0.18
CA GLY A 92 24.58 4.30 -1.13
C GLY A 92 23.93 4.30 -2.51
N ILE A 93 24.26 5.32 -3.31
CA ILE A 93 23.78 5.40 -4.69
C ILE A 93 24.33 4.23 -5.50
N THR A 94 23.43 3.46 -6.11
CA THR A 94 23.76 2.41 -7.06
C THR A 94 22.91 2.57 -8.32
N PRO A 95 23.48 2.40 -9.54
CA PRO A 95 22.75 2.61 -10.79
C PRO A 95 21.51 1.74 -10.97
N ASN A 96 21.49 0.57 -10.33
CA ASN A 96 20.40 -0.40 -10.45
C ASN A 96 19.30 -0.20 -9.39
N HIS A 97 19.45 0.73 -8.47
CA HIS A 97 18.43 0.99 -7.45
C HIS A 97 17.29 1.79 -8.05
N ILE A 98 16.14 1.14 -8.19
CA ILE A 98 14.90 1.75 -8.65
C ILE A 98 14.08 2.15 -7.42
N MET A 99 13.72 3.43 -7.35
CA MET A 99 12.99 4.04 -6.24
C MET A 99 11.61 4.50 -6.73
N PRO A 100 10.55 3.71 -6.49
CA PRO A 100 9.20 4.09 -6.88
C PRO A 100 8.71 5.36 -6.20
N TRP A 101 8.02 6.19 -6.93
CA TRP A 101 7.23 7.35 -6.52
C TRP A 101 7.99 8.53 -5.93
N TYR A 102 8.90 8.29 -4.97
CA TYR A 102 9.74 9.30 -4.33
C TYR A 102 10.97 8.66 -3.69
N PHE A 103 11.93 9.50 -3.38
CA PHE A 103 13.10 9.11 -2.59
C PHE A 103 13.62 10.29 -1.77
N HIS A 104 14.36 9.94 -0.75
CA HIS A 104 15.10 10.84 0.09
C HIS A 104 16.60 10.67 -0.16
N LEU A 105 17.33 11.77 -0.14
CA LEU A 105 18.77 11.80 -0.28
C LEU A 105 19.36 12.54 0.91
N TYR A 106 20.18 11.83 1.70
CA TYR A 106 20.85 12.37 2.87
C TYR A 106 22.34 12.54 2.60
N ASP A 107 22.89 13.74 2.84
CA ASP A 107 24.27 14.11 2.58
C ASP A 107 25.15 14.16 3.84
N GLY A 108 24.66 13.63 4.97
CA GLY A 108 25.30 13.68 6.29
C GLY A 108 24.90 14.91 7.11
N GLU A 109 24.26 15.92 6.51
CA GLU A 109 23.87 17.16 7.17
C GLU A 109 22.37 17.44 7.00
N LYS A 110 21.83 17.31 5.79
CA LYS A 110 20.45 17.63 5.45
C LYS A 110 19.79 16.53 4.60
N LEU A 111 18.46 16.47 4.66
CA LEU A 111 17.64 15.55 3.89
C LEU A 111 16.99 16.28 2.70
N ASN A 112 17.46 16.00 1.50
CA ASN A 112 16.81 16.42 0.26
C ASN A 112 15.77 15.40 -0.18
N CYS A 113 14.62 15.86 -0.67
CA CYS A 113 13.49 15.01 -1.02
C CYS A 113 13.06 15.25 -2.47
N PHE A 114 12.75 14.17 -3.19
CA PHE A 114 12.39 14.17 -4.60
C PHE A 114 11.25 13.20 -4.83
N GLY A 115 10.23 13.58 -5.59
CA GLY A 115 9.08 12.71 -5.80
C GLY A 115 8.09 13.23 -6.83
N VAL A 116 6.97 12.54 -6.93
CA VAL A 116 5.81 12.96 -7.71
C VAL A 116 4.58 13.06 -6.83
N LYS A 117 3.65 13.94 -7.17
CA LYS A 117 2.36 14.03 -6.47
C LYS A 117 1.59 12.73 -6.56
N THR A 118 0.84 12.44 -5.51
CA THR A 118 0.03 11.22 -5.40
C THR A 118 -1.02 11.14 -6.50
N GLY A 119 -1.34 9.91 -6.92
CA GLY A 119 -2.34 9.66 -7.94
C GLY A 119 -1.88 9.97 -9.37
N ALA A 120 -0.56 9.92 -9.64
CA ALA A 120 -0.01 10.07 -10.98
C ALA A 120 -0.63 9.10 -11.99
N ALA A 121 -0.81 9.54 -13.23
CA ALA A 121 -1.35 8.70 -14.30
C ALA A 121 -0.32 7.74 -14.90
N GLY A 122 0.97 7.99 -14.72
CA GLY A 122 2.06 7.07 -15.04
C GLY A 122 2.62 6.41 -13.79
N MET A 123 3.15 5.19 -13.91
CA MET A 123 3.92 4.55 -12.85
C MET A 123 5.33 5.14 -12.82
N CYS A 124 5.61 5.94 -11.79
CA CYS A 124 6.83 6.71 -11.67
C CYS A 124 7.89 5.97 -10.86
N SER A 125 9.14 6.06 -11.29
CA SER A 125 10.29 5.61 -10.51
C SER A 125 11.53 6.46 -10.79
N PHE A 126 12.36 6.59 -9.75
CA PHE A 126 13.59 7.35 -9.82
C PHE A 126 14.81 6.43 -9.79
N GLN A 127 15.88 6.88 -10.42
CA GLN A 127 17.23 6.35 -10.28
C GLN A 127 18.21 7.51 -10.12
N CYS A 128 19.24 7.29 -9.34
CA CYS A 128 20.36 8.21 -9.16
C CYS A 128 21.65 7.57 -9.63
N ASP A 129 22.50 8.39 -10.22
CA ASP A 129 23.89 8.06 -10.50
C ASP A 129 24.78 9.31 -10.22
N PRO A 130 26.11 9.23 -10.25
CA PRO A 130 26.97 10.37 -9.93
C PRO A 130 26.72 11.64 -10.73
N PHE A 131 26.02 11.55 -11.85
CA PHE A 131 25.78 12.66 -12.78
C PHE A 131 24.35 13.19 -12.78
N GLY A 132 23.51 12.73 -11.85
CA GLY A 132 22.17 13.30 -11.68
C GLY A 132 21.05 12.31 -11.34
N ILE A 133 19.83 12.79 -11.57
CA ILE A 133 18.56 12.09 -11.26
C ILE A 133 17.83 11.76 -12.56
N THR A 134 17.34 10.54 -12.65
CA THR A 134 16.48 10.07 -13.75
C THR A 134 15.10 9.75 -13.21
N LEU A 135 14.05 10.24 -13.86
CA LEU A 135 12.67 9.84 -13.67
C LEU A 135 12.21 9.00 -14.86
N TRP A 136 11.67 7.83 -14.56
CA TRP A 136 10.98 6.96 -15.49
C TRP A 136 9.48 7.06 -15.23
N VAL A 137 8.71 7.27 -16.29
CA VAL A 137 7.25 7.30 -16.22
C VAL A 137 6.71 6.22 -17.16
N ASP A 138 6.20 5.12 -16.61
CA ASP A 138 5.59 4.04 -17.35
C ASP A 138 4.11 4.35 -17.59
N VAL A 139 3.75 4.54 -18.85
CA VAL A 139 2.40 4.90 -19.30
C VAL A 139 1.71 3.77 -20.06
N ARG A 140 2.20 2.54 -19.92
CA ARG A 140 1.60 1.38 -20.60
C ARG A 140 0.15 1.16 -20.21
N ASN A 141 -0.53 0.51 -21.16
CA ASN A 141 -1.81 -0.18 -20.96
C ASN A 141 -1.55 -1.69 -21.10
N GLY A 142 -1.65 -2.42 -20.01
CA GLY A 142 -1.14 -3.79 -20.00
C GLY A 142 0.36 -3.84 -20.28
N GLY A 143 0.76 -4.63 -21.28
CA GLY A 143 2.13 -4.71 -21.79
C GLY A 143 2.40 -3.79 -23.00
N CYS A 144 1.35 -3.16 -23.55
CA CYS A 144 1.39 -2.34 -24.75
C CYS A 144 1.58 -0.84 -24.44
N GLY A 145 1.85 -0.04 -25.45
CA GLY A 145 1.82 1.42 -25.35
C GLY A 145 0.39 1.96 -25.17
N VAL A 146 0.27 3.08 -24.43
CA VAL A 146 -1.01 3.78 -24.30
C VAL A 146 -1.42 4.42 -25.64
N ARG A 147 -2.73 4.45 -25.90
CA ARG A 147 -3.33 5.11 -27.07
C ARG A 147 -4.27 6.23 -26.63
N ASN A 148 -3.71 7.22 -25.95
CA ASN A 148 -4.48 8.37 -25.48
C ASN A 148 -5.02 9.19 -26.66
N LYS A 149 -6.23 9.71 -26.52
CA LYS A 149 -6.91 10.53 -27.56
C LYS A 149 -6.70 12.02 -27.33
N GLU A 150 -6.45 12.41 -26.09
CA GLU A 150 -6.28 13.79 -25.65
C GLU A 150 -5.00 13.94 -24.83
N PRO A 151 -4.41 15.13 -24.76
CA PRO A 151 -3.30 15.40 -23.87
C PRO A 151 -3.69 15.12 -22.42
N PHE A 152 -2.78 14.52 -21.65
CA PHE A 152 -3.02 14.29 -20.21
C PHE A 152 -1.73 14.40 -19.41
N VAL A 153 -1.87 14.75 -18.13
CA VAL A 153 -0.75 14.84 -17.19
C VAL A 153 -0.38 13.44 -16.73
N ILE A 154 0.84 13.01 -17.06
CA ILE A 154 1.34 11.69 -16.67
C ILE A 154 1.93 11.68 -15.26
N ALA A 155 2.52 12.79 -14.81
CA ALA A 155 3.03 12.99 -13.46
C ALA A 155 3.21 14.49 -13.15
N GLU A 156 3.23 14.83 -11.87
CA GLU A 156 3.63 16.14 -11.36
C GLU A 156 4.82 15.96 -10.41
N VAL A 157 6.00 16.43 -10.83
CA VAL A 157 7.25 16.31 -10.07
C VAL A 157 7.30 17.37 -8.97
N VAL A 158 7.73 16.97 -7.78
CA VAL A 158 7.98 17.86 -6.65
C VAL A 158 9.34 17.56 -6.03
N CYS A 159 9.97 18.57 -5.45
CA CYS A 159 11.20 18.41 -4.71
C CYS A 159 11.29 19.42 -3.55
N ARG A 160 12.12 19.09 -2.57
CA ARG A 160 12.35 19.92 -1.39
C ARG A 160 13.82 19.84 -0.98
N GLU A 161 14.47 20.98 -0.88
CA GLU A 161 15.79 21.09 -0.29
C GLU A 161 15.65 21.09 1.24
N GLY A 162 16.37 20.19 1.91
CA GLY A 162 16.42 20.12 3.37
C GLY A 162 17.28 21.20 3.99
N LYS A 163 17.14 21.40 5.29
CA LYS A 163 17.96 22.30 6.09
C LYS A 163 18.66 21.49 7.20
N SER A 164 19.89 21.84 7.52
CA SER A 164 20.70 21.14 8.55
C SER A 164 20.12 21.18 9.98
N ILE A 165 19.21 22.13 10.23
CA ILE A 165 18.51 22.23 11.52
C ILE A 165 17.26 21.36 11.62
N GLU A 166 16.81 20.76 10.51
CA GLU A 166 15.60 19.94 10.48
C GLU A 166 15.88 18.50 10.91
N VAL A 167 14.96 17.92 11.67
CA VAL A 167 14.98 16.47 11.93
C VAL A 167 14.63 15.74 10.63
N PRO A 168 15.46 14.83 10.13
CA PRO A 168 15.26 14.17 8.84
C PRO A 168 13.90 13.46 8.70
N PHE A 169 13.44 12.79 9.76
CA PHE A 169 12.12 12.15 9.78
C PHE A 169 10.98 13.15 9.57
N ASP A 170 11.02 14.30 10.26
CA ASP A 170 10.00 15.35 10.12
C ASP A 170 10.05 15.99 8.74
N SER A 171 11.25 16.18 8.20
CA SER A 171 11.48 16.67 6.84
C SER A 171 10.85 15.75 5.79
N ALA A 172 11.00 14.42 5.96
CA ALA A 172 10.38 13.41 5.11
C ALA A 172 8.84 13.43 5.23
N HIS A 173 8.31 13.57 6.45
CA HIS A 173 6.86 13.66 6.68
C HIS A 173 6.26 14.91 6.02
N GLU A 174 6.88 16.08 6.16
CA GLU A 174 6.43 17.30 5.47
C GLU A 174 6.51 17.17 3.95
N PHE A 175 7.49 16.43 3.42
CA PHE A 175 7.53 16.14 2.00
C PHE A 175 6.39 15.21 1.55
N CYS A 176 6.02 14.22 2.34
CA CYS A 176 4.83 13.42 2.06
C CYS A 176 3.56 14.28 1.99
N LYS A 177 3.39 15.24 2.89
CA LYS A 177 2.28 16.22 2.82
C LYS A 177 2.31 17.08 1.56
N GLN A 178 3.51 17.46 1.09
CA GLN A 178 3.67 18.19 -0.17
C GLN A 178 3.25 17.36 -1.39
N MET A 179 3.47 16.04 -1.35
CA MET A 179 3.03 15.12 -2.42
C MET A 179 1.52 14.88 -2.41
N CYS A 180 0.87 14.89 -1.24
CA CYS A 180 -0.57 14.63 -1.09
C CYS A 180 -1.29 15.83 -0.44
N ASN A 181 -1.83 16.72 -1.25
CA ASN A 181 -2.48 17.93 -0.75
C ASN A 181 -3.80 17.67 0.00
N ASN A 182 -4.49 16.59 -0.33
CA ASN A 182 -5.81 16.25 0.20
C ASN A 182 -5.84 14.79 0.66
N PRO A 183 -5.15 14.43 1.76
CA PRO A 183 -5.20 13.08 2.28
C PRO A 183 -6.61 12.76 2.80
N VAL A 184 -7.06 11.54 2.56
CA VAL A 184 -8.24 11.00 3.22
C VAL A 184 -7.75 10.26 4.47
N LEU A 185 -8.24 10.66 5.63
CA LEU A 185 -7.84 10.08 6.92
C LEU A 185 -9.06 9.55 7.67
N PRO A 186 -8.91 8.50 8.48
CA PRO A 186 -10.01 8.01 9.30
C PRO A 186 -10.41 9.07 10.33
N LYS A 187 -11.73 9.20 10.56
CA LYS A 187 -12.30 10.14 11.56
C LYS A 187 -12.00 9.71 12.99
N GLU A 188 -11.81 8.43 13.20
CA GLU A 188 -11.52 7.81 14.49
C GLU A 188 -10.40 6.78 14.32
N PRO A 189 -9.64 6.47 15.38
CA PRO A 189 -8.58 5.48 15.31
C PRO A 189 -9.07 4.11 14.83
N ILE A 190 -8.26 3.44 14.01
CA ILE A 190 -8.53 2.07 13.55
C ILE A 190 -7.74 1.11 14.44
N PHE A 191 -8.43 0.39 15.31
CA PHE A 191 -7.83 -0.62 16.20
C PHE A 191 -8.84 -1.74 16.46
N GLY A 192 -8.35 -2.91 16.85
CA GLY A 192 -9.18 -4.07 17.13
C GLY A 192 -8.58 -5.37 16.63
N VAL A 193 -9.40 -6.24 16.05
CA VAL A 193 -8.94 -7.55 15.56
C VAL A 193 -9.35 -7.81 14.13
N ASN A 194 -8.52 -8.61 13.45
CA ASN A 194 -8.79 -9.25 12.17
C ASN A 194 -8.50 -10.75 12.32
N ASN A 195 -9.40 -11.60 11.91
CA ASN A 195 -9.33 -13.03 12.23
C ASN A 195 -8.46 -13.89 11.31
N TRP A 196 -7.70 -13.30 10.38
CA TRP A 196 -6.98 -14.07 9.37
C TRP A 196 -5.97 -15.06 9.97
N TYR A 197 -5.05 -14.60 10.81
CA TYR A 197 -3.88 -15.42 11.21
C TYR A 197 -4.17 -16.52 12.23
N TRP A 198 -5.29 -16.47 12.92
CA TRP A 198 -5.69 -17.61 13.78
C TRP A 198 -6.63 -18.56 13.04
N ALA A 199 -7.48 -18.07 12.14
CA ALA A 199 -8.57 -18.83 11.54
C ALA A 199 -8.28 -19.33 10.11
N TYR A 200 -7.51 -18.56 9.31
CA TYR A 200 -7.21 -18.85 7.90
C TYR A 200 -8.44 -19.28 7.09
N GLY A 201 -9.52 -18.52 7.19
CA GLY A 201 -10.77 -18.77 6.50
C GLY A 201 -11.67 -19.85 7.14
N ASN A 202 -11.26 -20.45 8.24
CA ASN A 202 -12.09 -21.42 8.98
C ASN A 202 -12.91 -20.72 10.06
N ILE A 203 -13.88 -19.92 9.63
CA ILE A 203 -14.72 -19.07 10.46
C ILE A 203 -16.20 -19.40 10.33
N SER A 204 -16.96 -19.06 11.35
CA SER A 204 -18.43 -19.13 11.40
C SER A 204 -18.98 -17.92 12.13
N HIS A 205 -20.30 -17.71 12.04
CA HIS A 205 -20.97 -16.69 12.83
C HIS A 205 -20.65 -16.84 14.33
N GLU A 206 -20.71 -18.06 14.88
CA GLU A 206 -20.45 -18.34 16.29
C GLU A 206 -19.00 -18.03 16.69
N SER A 207 -18.02 -18.39 15.82
CA SER A 207 -16.62 -18.09 16.09
C SER A 207 -16.35 -16.58 16.08
N VAL A 208 -16.98 -15.85 15.16
CA VAL A 208 -16.90 -14.38 15.10
C VAL A 208 -17.51 -13.75 16.36
N MET A 209 -18.64 -14.29 16.86
CA MET A 209 -19.25 -13.81 18.10
C MET A 209 -18.36 -14.06 19.33
N THR A 210 -17.72 -15.22 19.41
CA THR A 210 -16.75 -15.55 20.47
C THR A 210 -15.55 -14.62 20.44
N GLU A 211 -15.02 -14.37 19.25
CA GLU A 211 -13.90 -13.43 19.04
C GLU A 211 -14.29 -11.99 19.40
N THR A 212 -15.52 -11.58 19.06
CA THR A 212 -16.03 -10.25 19.43
C THR A 212 -16.14 -10.09 20.95
N ASP A 213 -16.61 -11.08 21.68
CA ASP A 213 -16.64 -11.04 23.14
C ASP A 213 -15.22 -10.90 23.70
N TYR A 214 -14.26 -11.64 23.16
CA TYR A 214 -12.87 -11.58 23.57
C TYR A 214 -12.22 -10.24 23.22
N LEU A 215 -12.55 -9.66 22.06
CA LEU A 215 -12.15 -8.31 21.67
C LEU A 215 -12.65 -7.27 22.68
N MET A 216 -13.93 -7.36 23.09
CA MET A 216 -14.49 -6.40 24.05
C MET A 216 -13.82 -6.51 25.41
N GLU A 217 -13.35 -7.69 25.81
CA GLU A 217 -12.54 -7.87 27.02
C GLU A 217 -11.16 -7.22 26.88
N MET A 218 -10.47 -7.40 25.74
CA MET A 218 -9.19 -6.76 25.45
C MET A 218 -9.31 -5.23 25.39
N CYS A 219 -10.44 -4.71 24.93
CA CYS A 219 -10.70 -3.27 24.74
C CYS A 219 -11.50 -2.64 25.89
N ARG A 220 -11.59 -3.27 27.04
CA ARG A 220 -12.41 -2.82 28.18
C ARG A 220 -12.12 -1.38 28.60
N ASP A 221 -10.86 -0.94 28.50
CA ASP A 221 -10.41 0.40 28.93
C ASP A 221 -10.31 1.39 27.76
N ALA A 222 -10.64 0.96 26.53
CA ALA A 222 -10.58 1.77 25.32
C ALA A 222 -11.59 2.94 25.35
N LYS A 223 -11.24 4.07 24.74
CA LYS A 223 -12.04 5.31 24.67
C LYS A 223 -12.90 5.42 23.41
N ALA A 224 -12.61 4.60 22.40
CA ALA A 224 -13.37 4.49 21.16
C ALA A 224 -13.79 3.02 20.96
N LYS A 225 -14.69 2.76 20.01
CA LYS A 225 -15.13 1.40 19.69
C LYS A 225 -14.11 0.68 18.83
N PRO A 226 -13.69 -0.55 19.19
CA PRO A 226 -12.79 -1.36 18.37
C PRO A 226 -13.50 -1.93 17.14
N TYR A 227 -12.72 -2.34 16.14
CA TYR A 227 -13.22 -3.07 14.98
C TYR A 227 -13.05 -4.58 15.15
N MET A 228 -14.12 -5.33 14.85
CA MET A 228 -14.06 -6.76 14.55
C MET A 228 -14.08 -6.94 13.04
N ILE A 229 -12.95 -7.31 12.44
CA ILE A 229 -12.79 -7.43 10.98
C ILE A 229 -12.83 -8.89 10.58
N ILE A 230 -13.86 -9.27 9.82
CA ILE A 230 -14.03 -10.60 9.25
C ILE A 230 -13.21 -10.65 7.95
N ASP A 231 -12.15 -11.45 7.95
CA ASP A 231 -11.31 -11.67 6.77
C ASP A 231 -11.88 -12.75 5.83
N ASP A 232 -11.13 -13.23 4.86
CA ASP A 232 -11.52 -14.28 3.92
C ASP A 232 -12.09 -15.51 4.67
N GLY A 233 -13.20 -16.05 4.20
CA GLY A 233 -13.80 -17.25 4.76
C GLY A 233 -15.32 -17.19 4.97
N TRP A 234 -15.96 -16.05 4.77
CA TRP A 234 -17.41 -15.86 4.91
C TRP A 234 -18.19 -16.17 3.62
N GLN A 235 -17.58 -15.90 2.46
CA GLN A 235 -18.19 -16.06 1.13
C GLN A 235 -18.23 -17.51 0.68
N ILE A 236 -19.04 -17.80 -0.35
CA ILE A 236 -19.22 -19.16 -0.87
C ILE A 236 -17.94 -19.76 -1.44
N ASN A 237 -17.11 -18.98 -2.10
CA ASN A 237 -15.82 -19.38 -2.66
C ASN A 237 -14.68 -18.91 -1.75
N ARG A 238 -14.54 -19.54 -0.60
CA ARG A 238 -13.53 -19.18 0.39
C ARG A 238 -12.17 -19.82 0.14
N TYR A 239 -11.13 -19.25 0.69
CA TYR A 239 -9.80 -19.87 0.78
C TYR A 239 -9.89 -21.27 1.39
N SER A 240 -9.08 -22.17 0.91
CA SER A 240 -8.90 -23.49 1.48
C SER A 240 -7.46 -23.93 1.32
N ALA A 241 -6.79 -24.21 2.42
CA ALA A 241 -5.41 -24.74 2.45
C ALA A 241 -5.25 -26.09 1.72
N LYS A 242 -6.35 -26.82 1.47
CA LYS A 242 -6.33 -28.08 0.72
C LYS A 242 -6.28 -27.90 -0.80
N ARG A 243 -6.53 -26.67 -1.29
CA ARG A 243 -6.50 -26.34 -2.72
C ARG A 243 -5.19 -25.62 -3.01
N GLN A 244 -4.63 -25.89 -4.19
CA GLN A 244 -3.49 -25.12 -4.68
C GLN A 244 -3.99 -23.77 -5.24
N GLY A 245 -3.45 -22.66 -4.75
CA GLY A 245 -3.81 -21.31 -5.18
C GLY A 245 -4.93 -20.66 -4.36
N TYR A 246 -5.21 -19.39 -4.67
CA TYR A 246 -6.21 -18.56 -3.98
C TYR A 246 -7.57 -18.68 -4.67
N TYR A 247 -8.45 -19.51 -4.10
CA TYR A 247 -9.82 -19.76 -4.59
C TYR A 247 -10.85 -18.83 -3.95
N ASN A 248 -10.45 -17.63 -3.55
CA ASN A 248 -11.27 -16.67 -2.85
C ASN A 248 -11.84 -15.62 -3.80
N GLY A 249 -13.05 -15.82 -4.29
CA GLY A 249 -13.68 -14.89 -5.23
C GLY A 249 -15.20 -14.92 -5.15
N GLY A 250 -15.81 -13.95 -5.85
CA GLY A 250 -17.26 -13.83 -5.95
C GLY A 250 -17.95 -15.06 -6.58
N PRO A 251 -19.28 -15.11 -6.53
CA PRO A 251 -20.16 -13.98 -6.25
C PRO A 251 -20.16 -13.57 -4.78
N TRP A 252 -20.23 -12.27 -4.52
CA TRP A 252 -20.12 -11.69 -3.17
C TRP A 252 -21.46 -11.58 -2.44
N ASP A 253 -22.57 -11.83 -3.13
CA ASP A 253 -23.93 -11.87 -2.58
C ASP A 253 -24.27 -13.20 -1.87
N LYS A 254 -23.33 -14.16 -1.86
CA LYS A 254 -23.53 -15.50 -1.29
C LYS A 254 -22.53 -15.82 -0.19
N THR A 255 -23.07 -16.19 0.96
CA THR A 255 -22.30 -16.72 2.08
C THR A 255 -22.11 -18.23 1.96
N ASN A 256 -21.14 -18.78 2.67
CA ASN A 256 -21.07 -20.20 2.89
C ASN A 256 -22.05 -20.65 4.02
N ALA A 257 -22.16 -21.97 4.23
CA ALA A 257 -23.12 -22.53 5.21
C ALA A 257 -22.87 -22.15 6.67
N ASN A 258 -21.71 -21.55 6.99
CA ASN A 258 -21.37 -21.14 8.36
C ASN A 258 -21.97 -19.76 8.73
N PHE A 259 -22.55 -19.06 7.76
CA PHE A 259 -23.16 -17.74 7.95
C PHE A 259 -24.55 -17.73 7.35
N LYS A 260 -25.54 -17.39 8.15
CA LYS A 260 -26.92 -17.23 7.67
C LYS A 260 -27.05 -15.94 6.85
N SER A 261 -26.44 -14.85 7.33
CA SER A 261 -26.45 -13.55 6.69
C SER A 261 -25.28 -12.71 7.21
N MET A 262 -24.60 -11.98 6.31
CA MET A 262 -23.55 -11.06 6.72
C MET A 262 -24.11 -9.79 7.38
N ALA A 263 -25.34 -9.38 7.02
CA ALA A 263 -26.02 -8.29 7.71
C ALA A 263 -26.34 -8.66 9.18
N GLU A 264 -26.93 -9.84 9.42
CA GLU A 264 -27.16 -10.32 10.80
C GLU A 264 -25.85 -10.42 11.60
N THR A 265 -24.74 -10.80 10.97
CA THR A 265 -23.44 -10.89 11.63
C THR A 265 -22.89 -9.50 11.97
N SER A 266 -23.01 -8.52 11.07
CA SER A 266 -22.66 -7.12 11.34
C SER A 266 -23.49 -6.54 12.51
N ASP A 267 -24.81 -6.73 12.48
CA ASP A 267 -25.70 -6.27 13.55
C ASP A 267 -25.35 -6.90 14.91
N ALA A 268 -25.00 -8.18 14.93
CA ALA A 268 -24.60 -8.88 16.16
C ALA A 268 -23.27 -8.35 16.72
N ILE A 269 -22.30 -8.00 15.87
CA ILE A 269 -21.06 -7.33 16.27
C ILE A 269 -21.38 -5.97 16.91
N HIS A 270 -22.24 -5.18 16.29
CA HIS A 270 -22.69 -3.87 16.82
C HIS A 270 -23.39 -4.00 18.17
N GLN A 271 -24.24 -5.00 18.35
CA GLN A 271 -24.93 -5.27 19.62
C GLN A 271 -23.96 -5.60 20.75
N LYS A 272 -22.80 -6.18 20.44
CA LYS A 272 -21.72 -6.41 21.40
C LYS A 272 -20.88 -5.18 21.70
N GLY A 273 -21.08 -4.06 20.97
CA GLY A 273 -20.41 -2.78 21.21
C GLY A 273 -19.19 -2.50 20.32
N ALA A 274 -18.82 -3.42 19.44
CA ALA A 274 -17.75 -3.22 18.46
C ALA A 274 -18.29 -2.61 17.16
N LYS A 275 -17.39 -2.11 16.30
CA LYS A 275 -17.64 -1.81 14.89
C LYS A 275 -17.36 -3.04 14.04
N SER A 276 -18.08 -3.22 12.94
CA SER A 276 -17.88 -4.35 12.05
C SER A 276 -17.01 -4.00 10.86
N GLY A 277 -16.10 -4.90 10.48
CA GLY A 277 -15.30 -4.84 9.28
C GLY A 277 -15.41 -6.11 8.44
N ILE A 278 -15.20 -6.02 7.14
CA ILE A 278 -15.28 -7.16 6.23
C ILE A 278 -14.24 -7.06 5.11
N TRP A 279 -13.70 -8.20 4.72
CA TRP A 279 -12.78 -8.37 3.61
C TRP A 279 -13.51 -8.85 2.34
N PHE A 280 -13.04 -8.40 1.17
CA PHE A 280 -13.44 -8.97 -0.13
C PHE A 280 -12.37 -8.74 -1.20
N ARG A 281 -12.44 -9.51 -2.31
CA ARG A 281 -11.54 -9.47 -3.46
C ARG A 281 -12.33 -9.08 -4.72
N PRO A 282 -12.39 -7.80 -5.08
CA PRO A 282 -13.37 -7.27 -6.03
C PRO A 282 -13.21 -7.77 -7.47
N LEU A 283 -12.01 -8.14 -7.90
CA LEU A 283 -11.73 -8.51 -9.30
C LEU A 283 -11.72 -10.02 -9.57
N GLN A 284 -11.95 -10.86 -8.56
CA GLN A 284 -11.97 -12.31 -8.73
C GLN A 284 -13.40 -12.85 -8.67
N THR A 285 -13.81 -13.61 -9.68
CA THR A 285 -15.12 -14.28 -9.69
C THR A 285 -15.03 -15.74 -10.17
N PHE A 286 -15.98 -16.57 -9.73
CA PHE A 286 -16.21 -17.93 -10.24
C PHE A 286 -17.50 -18.02 -11.07
N MET A 287 -18.17 -16.88 -11.28
CA MET A 287 -19.29 -16.81 -12.22
C MET A 287 -18.76 -16.81 -13.66
N GLN A 288 -19.52 -17.38 -14.57
CA GLN A 288 -19.26 -17.19 -16.00
C GLN A 288 -19.52 -15.72 -16.37
N VAL A 289 -18.54 -15.10 -17.01
CA VAL A 289 -18.65 -13.76 -17.58
C VAL A 289 -18.39 -13.82 -19.09
N GLN A 290 -18.88 -12.81 -19.81
CA GLN A 290 -18.61 -12.68 -21.25
C GLN A 290 -17.18 -12.19 -21.47
N GLU A 291 -16.56 -12.57 -22.58
CA GLU A 291 -15.18 -12.26 -22.91
C GLU A 291 -14.71 -10.83 -22.67
N PRO A 292 -15.43 -9.76 -23.07
CA PRO A 292 -14.89 -8.41 -22.87
C PRO A 292 -14.76 -8.01 -21.40
N LEU A 293 -15.39 -8.76 -20.46
CA LEU A 293 -15.27 -8.51 -19.02
C LEU A 293 -14.11 -9.25 -18.37
N GLU A 294 -13.56 -10.27 -19.04
CA GLU A 294 -12.42 -11.02 -18.53
C GLU A 294 -11.11 -10.23 -18.74
N ALA A 295 -10.28 -10.15 -17.72
CA ALA A 295 -8.97 -9.52 -17.83
C ALA A 295 -8.10 -10.28 -18.86
N PRO A 296 -7.30 -9.57 -19.66
CA PRO A 296 -6.49 -10.18 -20.72
C PRO A 296 -5.41 -11.12 -20.18
N ARG A 297 -5.15 -11.07 -18.88
CA ARG A 297 -4.16 -11.92 -18.21
C ARG A 297 -4.73 -12.46 -16.91
N ARG A 298 -4.62 -13.79 -16.73
CA ARG A 298 -5.01 -14.44 -15.47
C ARG A 298 -3.94 -14.28 -14.42
N ASN A 299 -4.35 -14.05 -13.19
CA ASN A 299 -3.47 -14.11 -12.05
C ASN A 299 -2.97 -15.56 -11.86
N PRO A 300 -1.65 -15.81 -11.88
CA PRO A 300 -1.11 -17.16 -11.70
C PRO A 300 -1.44 -17.78 -10.32
N HIS A 301 -1.78 -16.95 -9.32
CA HIS A 301 -2.23 -17.44 -8.01
C HIS A 301 -3.73 -17.81 -7.97
N SER A 302 -4.47 -17.61 -9.05
CA SER A 302 -5.90 -17.93 -9.14
C SER A 302 -6.21 -18.69 -10.43
N PRO A 303 -5.68 -19.92 -10.57
CA PRO A 303 -5.72 -20.64 -11.84
C PRO A 303 -7.12 -21.07 -12.29
N THR A 304 -8.11 -21.04 -11.41
CA THR A 304 -9.47 -21.54 -11.68
C THR A 304 -10.57 -20.47 -11.66
N GLY A 305 -10.27 -19.29 -11.15
CA GLY A 305 -11.19 -18.17 -11.20
C GLY A 305 -10.99 -17.31 -12.44
N ILE A 306 -11.89 -16.39 -12.67
CA ILE A 306 -11.82 -15.38 -13.72
C ILE A 306 -11.45 -14.06 -13.06
N ASN A 307 -10.39 -13.41 -13.55
CA ASN A 307 -10.08 -12.04 -13.20
C ASN A 307 -10.85 -11.10 -14.13
N LEU A 308 -11.46 -10.08 -13.56
CA LEU A 308 -12.24 -9.09 -14.28
C LEU A 308 -11.34 -7.95 -14.76
N ASP A 309 -11.64 -7.39 -15.96
CA ASP A 309 -10.92 -6.24 -16.51
C ASP A 309 -11.44 -4.92 -15.91
N PRO A 310 -10.68 -4.27 -15.01
CA PRO A 310 -11.14 -3.04 -14.35
C PRO A 310 -11.15 -1.81 -15.26
N SER A 311 -10.74 -1.91 -16.53
CA SER A 311 -10.91 -0.84 -17.51
C SER A 311 -12.29 -0.85 -18.15
N HIS A 312 -13.02 -1.99 -18.09
CA HIS A 312 -14.35 -2.13 -18.66
C HIS A 312 -15.39 -1.46 -17.73
N PRO A 313 -16.29 -0.60 -18.27
CA PRO A 313 -17.26 0.12 -17.44
C PRO A 313 -18.23 -0.82 -16.69
N ASP A 314 -18.66 -1.92 -17.29
CA ASP A 314 -19.55 -2.88 -16.65
C ASP A 314 -18.87 -3.60 -15.48
N VAL A 315 -17.55 -3.85 -15.54
CA VAL A 315 -16.79 -4.39 -14.41
C VAL A 315 -16.74 -3.39 -13.26
N LEU A 316 -16.51 -2.11 -13.55
CA LEU A 316 -16.58 -1.07 -12.50
C LEU A 316 -17.97 -0.97 -11.89
N GLU A 317 -19.02 -1.14 -12.69
CA GLU A 317 -20.40 -1.19 -12.19
C GLU A 317 -20.64 -2.43 -11.28
N MET A 318 -20.13 -3.60 -11.67
CA MET A 318 -20.18 -4.81 -10.81
C MET A 318 -19.50 -4.57 -9.48
N VAL A 319 -18.25 -4.07 -9.49
CA VAL A 319 -17.50 -3.77 -8.27
C VAL A 319 -18.21 -2.72 -7.40
N SER A 320 -18.80 -1.71 -8.02
CA SER A 320 -19.60 -0.69 -7.33
C SER A 320 -20.82 -1.32 -6.64
N LYS A 321 -21.57 -2.18 -7.34
CA LYS A 321 -22.74 -2.88 -6.78
C LYS A 321 -22.35 -3.80 -5.62
N ASP A 322 -21.30 -4.58 -5.77
CA ASP A 322 -20.81 -5.49 -4.70
C ASP A 322 -20.37 -4.70 -3.46
N THR A 323 -19.62 -3.61 -3.66
CA THR A 323 -19.17 -2.76 -2.55
C THR A 323 -20.35 -2.07 -1.84
N ALA A 324 -21.31 -1.51 -2.61
CA ALA A 324 -22.50 -0.88 -2.05
C ALA A 324 -23.40 -1.89 -1.33
N MET A 325 -23.53 -3.11 -1.83
CA MET A 325 -24.22 -4.21 -1.16
C MET A 325 -23.58 -4.54 0.18
N ILE A 326 -22.25 -4.74 0.21
CA ILE A 326 -21.49 -4.98 1.44
C ILE A 326 -21.72 -3.82 2.44
N ARG A 327 -21.65 -2.57 1.97
CA ARG A 327 -21.95 -1.41 2.82
C ARG A 327 -23.38 -1.43 3.35
N SER A 328 -24.35 -1.86 2.54
CA SER A 328 -25.75 -1.96 2.94
C SER A 328 -26.03 -3.00 4.05
N TRP A 329 -25.13 -3.96 4.26
CA TRP A 329 -25.16 -4.90 5.38
C TRP A 329 -24.73 -4.28 6.71
N GLY A 330 -24.35 -3.00 6.73
CA GLY A 330 -24.00 -2.28 7.95
C GLY A 330 -22.51 -2.23 8.30
N TYR A 331 -21.63 -2.77 7.47
CA TYR A 331 -20.19 -2.77 7.76
C TYR A 331 -19.61 -1.36 7.78
N ASP A 332 -18.88 -1.03 8.86
CA ASP A 332 -18.21 0.24 9.09
C ASP A 332 -16.85 0.33 8.41
N LEU A 333 -16.26 -0.83 8.08
CA LEU A 333 -14.96 -0.93 7.44
C LEU A 333 -14.98 -2.00 6.35
N ILE A 334 -14.40 -1.66 5.19
CA ILE A 334 -14.25 -2.57 4.05
C ILE A 334 -12.76 -2.68 3.72
N LYS A 335 -12.20 -3.89 3.84
CA LYS A 335 -10.85 -4.23 3.41
C LYS A 335 -10.93 -4.91 2.05
N HIS A 336 -10.49 -4.22 0.98
CA HIS A 336 -10.39 -4.85 -0.33
C HIS A 336 -8.96 -5.30 -0.62
N ASP A 337 -8.84 -6.42 -1.32
CA ASP A 337 -7.56 -7.09 -1.51
C ASP A 337 -7.31 -7.51 -2.97
N PHE A 338 -6.07 -7.84 -3.28
CA PHE A 338 -5.57 -8.38 -4.55
C PHE A 338 -5.70 -7.49 -5.78
N THR A 339 -6.19 -6.28 -5.69
CA THR A 339 -6.51 -5.45 -6.86
C THR A 339 -5.31 -5.15 -7.75
N SER A 340 -4.13 -4.87 -7.21
CA SER A 340 -2.92 -4.69 -8.02
C SER A 340 -2.43 -6.01 -8.62
N ILE A 341 -2.55 -7.12 -7.87
CA ILE A 341 -2.09 -8.43 -8.31
C ILE A 341 -3.02 -8.98 -9.40
N ASP A 342 -4.34 -8.85 -9.22
CA ASP A 342 -5.33 -9.31 -10.20
C ASP A 342 -5.27 -8.49 -11.50
N THR A 343 -4.85 -7.23 -11.43
CA THR A 343 -4.70 -6.35 -12.59
C THR A 343 -3.34 -6.48 -13.27
N LEU A 344 -2.24 -6.43 -12.51
CA LEU A 344 -0.88 -6.31 -13.04
C LEU A 344 -0.02 -7.55 -12.82
N GLY A 345 -0.47 -8.53 -12.03
CA GLY A 345 0.32 -9.69 -11.61
C GLY A 345 1.20 -9.37 -10.40
N ASN A 346 2.12 -10.29 -10.07
CA ASN A 346 2.94 -10.19 -8.86
C ASN A 346 4.01 -9.10 -8.90
N SER A 347 4.31 -8.59 -10.07
CA SER A 347 5.30 -7.53 -10.25
C SER A 347 4.69 -6.38 -11.01
N PRO A 348 4.71 -5.17 -10.46
CA PRO A 348 4.31 -3.97 -11.17
C PRO A 348 5.25 -3.63 -12.36
N TYR A 349 6.43 -4.25 -12.41
CA TYR A 349 7.36 -4.18 -13.54
C TYR A 349 6.97 -5.06 -14.72
N ASN A 350 5.71 -5.39 -14.82
CA ASN A 350 5.17 -6.26 -15.85
C ASN A 350 6.00 -6.30 -17.12
N GLU A 351 6.27 -7.51 -17.59
CA GLU A 351 6.91 -7.75 -18.87
C GLU A 351 6.17 -7.02 -19.98
N ASP A 352 6.91 -6.47 -20.91
CA ASP A 352 6.37 -5.99 -22.16
C ASP A 352 5.70 -7.17 -22.88
N GLY A 353 4.62 -6.93 -23.59
CA GLY A 353 3.91 -7.98 -24.31
C GLY A 353 2.77 -7.41 -25.15
N ASP A 354 2.11 -8.25 -25.90
CA ASP A 354 1.04 -7.87 -26.83
C ASP A 354 -0.36 -7.87 -26.17
N TRP A 355 -0.40 -7.90 -24.84
CA TRP A 355 -1.64 -7.87 -24.09
C TRP A 355 -2.00 -6.46 -23.62
N HIS A 356 -3.27 -6.13 -23.67
CA HIS A 356 -3.80 -4.84 -23.23
C HIS A 356 -5.17 -5.00 -22.61
N PHE A 357 -5.57 -4.02 -21.80
CA PHE A 357 -6.91 -3.91 -21.25
C PHE A 357 -7.92 -3.45 -22.31
N TYR A 358 -9.21 -3.61 -22.02
CA TYR A 358 -10.32 -3.22 -22.91
C TYR A 358 -10.22 -1.76 -23.35
N ASP A 359 -10.02 -0.83 -22.43
CA ASP A 359 -9.84 0.60 -22.76
C ASP A 359 -8.35 0.96 -22.91
N ARG A 360 -7.85 0.88 -24.14
CA ARG A 360 -6.45 1.21 -24.48
C ARG A 360 -6.09 2.70 -24.35
N SER A 361 -7.06 3.58 -24.12
CA SER A 361 -6.79 5.00 -23.91
C SER A 361 -6.28 5.34 -22.51
N LEU A 362 -6.37 4.41 -21.58
CA LEU A 362 -5.96 4.55 -20.17
C LEU A 362 -4.62 3.88 -19.92
N THR A 363 -3.84 4.47 -19.03
CA THR A 363 -2.66 3.81 -18.48
C THR A 363 -3.05 2.80 -17.38
N ASN A 364 -2.13 1.87 -17.04
CA ASN A 364 -2.33 0.95 -15.94
C ASN A 364 -2.66 1.67 -14.62
N MET A 365 -2.02 2.82 -14.37
CA MET A 365 -2.27 3.60 -13.16
C MET A 365 -3.64 4.28 -13.16
N GLN A 366 -4.09 4.78 -14.32
CA GLN A 366 -5.43 5.34 -14.44
C GLN A 366 -6.53 4.28 -14.24
N ILE A 367 -6.32 3.06 -14.75
CA ILE A 367 -7.23 1.92 -14.56
C ILE A 367 -7.37 1.59 -13.06
N LEU A 368 -6.25 1.42 -12.36
CA LEU A 368 -6.26 1.13 -10.92
C LEU A 368 -6.85 2.28 -10.10
N LYS A 369 -6.50 3.53 -10.42
CA LYS A 369 -7.05 4.69 -9.72
C LYS A 369 -8.57 4.79 -9.86
N ARG A 370 -9.12 4.53 -11.06
CA ARG A 370 -10.57 4.46 -11.28
C ARG A 370 -11.22 3.36 -10.45
N LEU A 371 -10.60 2.18 -10.38
CA LEU A 371 -11.09 1.09 -9.54
C LEU A 371 -11.13 1.48 -8.05
N TYR A 372 -10.06 2.08 -7.53
CA TYR A 372 -10.01 2.52 -6.12
C TYR A 372 -11.06 3.60 -5.83
N GLN A 373 -11.24 4.54 -6.75
CA GLN A 373 -12.27 5.57 -6.64
C GLN A 373 -13.68 4.97 -6.67
N THR A 374 -13.91 3.95 -7.50
CA THR A 374 -15.21 3.23 -7.59
C THR A 374 -15.52 2.53 -6.27
N ILE A 375 -14.54 1.83 -5.67
CA ILE A 375 -14.70 1.17 -4.38
C ILE A 375 -15.00 2.21 -3.28
N GLN A 376 -14.21 3.29 -3.21
CA GLN A 376 -14.43 4.32 -2.19
C GLN A 376 -15.79 5.00 -2.31
N ASN A 377 -16.20 5.35 -3.52
CA ASN A 377 -17.51 5.98 -3.75
C ASN A 377 -18.68 5.06 -3.34
N ALA A 378 -18.58 3.77 -3.63
CA ALA A 378 -19.59 2.78 -3.28
C ALA A 378 -19.60 2.42 -1.78
N ALA A 379 -18.44 2.48 -1.13
CA ALA A 379 -18.30 2.29 0.32
C ALA A 379 -18.89 3.47 1.13
N GLY A 380 -19.07 4.63 0.51
CA GLY A 380 -19.64 5.82 1.16
C GLY A 380 -18.78 6.30 2.32
N ASP A 381 -19.36 6.32 3.52
CA ASP A 381 -18.71 6.76 4.76
C ASP A 381 -17.96 5.65 5.51
N ALA A 382 -17.99 4.41 5.03
CA ALA A 382 -17.21 3.34 5.61
C ALA A 382 -15.71 3.59 5.43
N VAL A 383 -14.92 3.17 6.40
CA VAL A 383 -13.46 3.17 6.28
C VAL A 383 -13.05 2.14 5.24
N VAL A 384 -12.25 2.54 4.26
CA VAL A 384 -11.67 1.60 3.30
C VAL A 384 -10.19 1.38 3.61
N ILE A 385 -9.81 0.11 3.77
CA ILE A 385 -8.41 -0.33 3.82
C ILE A 385 -8.03 -0.95 2.49
N GLY A 386 -7.04 -0.38 1.82
CA GLY A 386 -6.43 -0.98 0.65
C GLY A 386 -5.39 -2.03 1.05
N CYS A 387 -5.57 -3.29 0.61
CA CYS A 387 -4.60 -4.37 0.76
C CYS A 387 -4.19 -4.87 -0.63
N ASN A 388 -2.92 -5.15 -0.88
CA ASN A 388 -2.41 -5.43 -2.24
C ASN A 388 -2.85 -4.35 -3.27
N THR A 389 -2.62 -3.11 -2.92
CA THR A 389 -2.88 -1.92 -3.73
C THR A 389 -1.59 -1.16 -3.98
N ILE A 390 -1.63 -0.17 -4.85
CA ILE A 390 -0.50 0.73 -5.08
C ILE A 390 -0.63 1.93 -4.14
N ASN A 391 0.25 2.04 -3.14
CA ASN A 391 0.20 3.02 -2.06
C ASN A 391 0.01 4.46 -2.55
N HIS A 392 0.80 4.87 -3.54
CA HIS A 392 0.80 6.23 -4.06
C HIS A 392 -0.49 6.61 -4.81
N LEU A 393 -1.21 5.61 -5.36
CA LEU A 393 -2.51 5.82 -5.99
C LEU A 393 -3.66 5.85 -4.98
N VAL A 394 -3.51 5.16 -3.86
CA VAL A 394 -4.51 5.12 -2.79
C VAL A 394 -4.55 6.42 -2.00
N ALA A 395 -3.40 7.11 -1.88
CA ALA A 395 -3.29 8.37 -1.16
C ALA A 395 -4.25 9.43 -1.73
N GLY A 396 -5.09 9.99 -0.86
CA GLY A 396 -6.17 10.90 -1.23
C GLY A 396 -7.47 10.20 -1.69
N ILE A 397 -7.54 8.86 -1.63
CA ILE A 397 -8.74 8.08 -1.95
C ILE A 397 -9.19 7.26 -0.73
N HIS A 398 -8.34 6.38 -0.17
CA HIS A 398 -8.70 5.55 0.98
C HIS A 398 -8.14 6.12 2.27
N ALA A 399 -8.85 5.88 3.36
CA ALA A 399 -8.46 6.34 4.68
C ALA A 399 -7.28 5.55 5.28
N SER A 400 -7.08 4.32 4.83
CA SER A 400 -6.00 3.45 5.33
C SER A 400 -5.43 2.56 4.23
N GLN A 401 -4.15 2.20 4.39
CA GLN A 401 -3.39 1.42 3.42
C GLN A 401 -2.41 0.48 4.11
N ARG A 402 -2.42 -0.78 3.67
CA ARG A 402 -1.41 -1.78 4.02
C ARG A 402 -0.03 -1.37 3.49
N SER A 403 0.92 -1.28 4.38
CA SER A 403 2.30 -0.85 4.04
C SER A 403 3.35 -1.95 4.21
N GLY A 404 2.98 -3.13 4.66
CA GLY A 404 3.89 -4.27 4.84
C GLY A 404 3.32 -5.60 4.33
N ASN A 405 4.16 -6.62 4.30
CA ASN A 405 3.77 -7.99 3.99
C ASN A 405 2.90 -8.60 5.10
N ASP A 406 2.32 -9.76 4.83
CA ASP A 406 1.62 -10.53 5.84
C ASP A 406 2.59 -11.00 6.92
N THR A 407 2.30 -10.71 8.19
CA THR A 407 3.18 -11.05 9.30
C THR A 407 3.05 -12.50 9.72
N SER A 408 1.85 -13.04 9.64
CA SER A 408 1.49 -14.33 10.28
C SER A 408 1.93 -14.42 11.75
N GLY A 409 2.32 -13.31 12.38
CA GLY A 409 2.90 -13.24 13.73
C GLY A 409 4.28 -13.87 13.88
N ARG A 410 4.93 -14.27 12.77
CA ARG A 410 6.24 -14.93 12.81
C ARG A 410 7.35 -13.91 13.06
N ASN A 411 8.31 -14.25 13.88
CA ASN A 411 9.40 -13.36 14.28
C ASN A 411 10.11 -12.69 13.11
N PHE A 412 10.46 -13.46 12.09
CA PHE A 412 11.11 -12.91 10.89
C PHE A 412 10.23 -11.92 10.13
N GLU A 413 8.96 -12.25 9.94
CA GLU A 413 8.05 -11.38 9.19
C GLU A 413 7.75 -10.10 9.96
N ILE A 414 7.63 -10.16 11.29
CA ILE A 414 7.48 -8.97 12.14
C ILE A 414 8.72 -8.10 12.05
N THR A 415 9.93 -8.65 12.15
CA THR A 415 11.18 -7.88 12.01
C THR A 415 11.28 -7.24 10.63
N ARG A 416 10.98 -7.98 9.57
CA ARG A 416 10.96 -7.47 8.18
C ARG A 416 9.88 -6.41 7.98
N LEU A 417 8.72 -6.61 8.56
CA LEU A 417 7.63 -5.65 8.52
C LEU A 417 7.97 -4.37 9.28
N ALA A 418 8.57 -4.49 10.47
CA ALA A 418 9.07 -3.36 11.22
C ALA A 418 10.03 -2.51 10.35
N CYS A 419 10.91 -3.15 9.58
CA CYS A 419 11.76 -2.47 8.61
C CYS A 419 10.90 -1.72 7.55
N ASN A 420 10.07 -2.44 6.83
CA ASN A 420 9.31 -1.88 5.71
C ASN A 420 8.30 -0.81 6.12
N CYS A 421 7.52 -1.03 7.19
CA CYS A 421 6.53 -0.07 7.64
C CYS A 421 7.16 1.14 8.31
N MET A 422 8.14 0.93 9.17
CA MET A 422 8.77 2.03 9.92
C MET A 422 9.56 2.95 8.99
N MET A 423 10.23 2.42 7.96
CA MET A 423 10.88 3.25 6.94
C MET A 423 9.89 4.15 6.22
N ARG A 424 8.63 3.72 6.12
CA ARG A 424 7.52 4.46 5.50
C ARG A 424 6.68 5.27 6.48
N PHE A 425 6.94 5.28 7.77
CA PHE A 425 6.16 6.07 8.73
C PHE A 425 6.06 7.56 8.42
N PRO A 426 6.97 8.20 7.65
CA PRO A 426 6.68 9.52 7.12
C PRO A 426 5.37 9.62 6.32
N GLN A 427 4.84 8.54 5.77
CA GLN A 427 3.55 8.49 5.08
C GLN A 427 2.35 8.52 6.05
N ASN A 428 2.55 8.09 7.32
CA ASN A 428 1.45 7.99 8.28
C ASN A 428 0.79 9.35 8.54
N ASN A 429 -0.53 9.41 8.31
CA ASN A 429 -1.33 10.63 8.39
C ASN A 429 -0.90 11.77 7.43
N ALA A 430 0.03 11.50 6.49
CA ALA A 430 0.35 12.39 5.38
C ALA A 430 -0.30 11.93 4.06
N PHE A 431 -0.39 10.63 3.83
CA PHE A 431 -1.08 10.01 2.70
C PHE A 431 -2.39 9.36 3.13
N PHE A 432 -2.33 8.56 4.17
CA PHE A 432 -3.38 7.74 4.76
C PHE A 432 -2.94 7.34 6.18
N ASN A 433 -3.78 6.65 6.93
CA ASN A 433 -3.32 5.98 8.14
C ASN A 433 -2.67 4.65 7.76
N VAL A 434 -1.39 4.48 8.08
CA VAL A 434 -0.61 3.29 7.74
C VAL A 434 -1.15 2.08 8.47
N ASP A 435 -1.43 1.02 7.71
CA ASP A 435 -1.77 -0.31 8.25
C ASP A 435 -0.53 -1.21 8.19
N PRO A 436 0.12 -1.48 9.33
CA PRO A 436 1.30 -2.35 9.39
C PRO A 436 0.96 -3.85 9.39
N ASP A 437 -0.30 -4.23 9.25
CA ASP A 437 -0.81 -5.58 9.48
C ASP A 437 -1.09 -5.92 10.95
N CYS A 438 -1.47 -7.18 11.20
CA CYS A 438 -1.87 -7.64 12.51
C CYS A 438 -0.71 -8.26 13.29
N ALA A 439 -0.61 -7.93 14.57
CA ALA A 439 0.07 -8.79 15.53
C ALA A 439 -0.72 -10.09 15.70
N ALA A 440 -0.05 -11.25 15.75
CA ALA A 440 -0.76 -12.51 15.94
C ALA A 440 -0.49 -13.12 17.32
N PHE A 441 -1.54 -13.69 17.89
CA PHE A 441 -1.48 -14.39 19.17
C PHE A 441 -2.09 -15.77 18.99
N THR A 442 -1.21 -16.73 18.69
CA THR A 442 -1.54 -18.14 18.47
C THR A 442 -0.53 -19.02 19.19
N GLU A 443 -0.78 -20.32 19.27
CA GLU A 443 0.17 -21.27 19.88
C GLU A 443 1.53 -21.35 19.16
N LYS A 444 1.63 -20.80 17.94
CA LYS A 444 2.79 -20.98 17.05
C LYS A 444 3.74 -19.80 17.01
N VAL A 445 3.44 -18.70 17.72
CA VAL A 445 4.18 -17.44 17.61
C VAL A 445 4.60 -16.91 18.97
N ASP A 446 5.66 -16.08 18.99
CA ASP A 446 6.13 -15.42 20.20
C ASP A 446 5.18 -14.27 20.59
N ALA A 447 4.43 -14.44 21.67
CA ALA A 447 3.50 -13.44 22.15
C ALA A 447 4.21 -12.13 22.58
N GLY A 448 5.41 -12.22 23.11
CA GLY A 448 6.17 -11.05 23.58
C GLY A 448 6.57 -10.14 22.41
N LEU A 449 7.08 -10.68 21.30
CA LEU A 449 7.45 -9.90 20.12
C LEU A 449 6.19 -9.31 19.44
N ASN A 450 5.09 -10.06 19.41
CA ASN A 450 3.81 -9.58 18.89
C ASN A 450 3.19 -8.47 19.75
N LEU A 451 3.38 -8.51 21.07
CA LEU A 451 3.01 -7.42 21.98
C LEU A 451 3.84 -6.16 21.72
N ASP A 452 5.14 -6.29 21.53
CA ASP A 452 6.03 -5.15 21.19
C ASP A 452 5.63 -4.52 19.85
N PHE A 453 5.29 -5.36 18.87
CA PHE A 453 4.83 -4.87 17.58
C PHE A 453 3.49 -4.13 17.68
N LEU A 454 2.51 -4.68 18.40
CA LEU A 454 1.21 -4.05 18.63
C LEU A 454 1.34 -2.72 19.39
N GLU A 455 2.24 -2.68 20.40
CA GLU A 455 2.54 -1.45 21.14
C GLU A 455 3.18 -0.38 20.27
N ASN A 456 4.13 -0.77 19.40
CA ASN A 456 4.73 0.15 18.44
C ASN A 456 3.68 0.78 17.50
N CYS A 457 2.74 -0.03 16.99
CA CYS A 457 1.63 0.48 16.18
C CYS A 457 0.79 1.50 16.97
N ALA A 458 0.46 1.16 18.23
CA ALA A 458 -0.36 2.01 19.08
C ALA A 458 0.31 3.36 19.41
N ILE A 459 1.57 3.36 19.86
CA ILE A 459 2.26 4.60 20.24
C ILE A 459 2.50 5.55 19.07
N THR A 460 2.67 5.01 17.85
CA THR A 460 2.90 5.78 16.63
C THR A 460 1.62 6.28 15.97
N GLY A 461 0.43 5.84 16.43
CA GLY A 461 -0.86 6.18 15.85
C GLY A 461 -1.12 5.52 14.48
N ALA A 462 -0.46 4.40 14.18
CA ALA A 462 -0.76 3.56 13.05
C ALA A 462 -1.99 2.69 13.33
N VAL A 463 -2.56 2.04 12.30
CA VAL A 463 -3.59 1.03 12.48
C VAL A 463 -3.08 -0.05 13.44
N THR A 464 -3.87 -0.39 14.47
CA THR A 464 -3.45 -1.27 15.56
C THR A 464 -4.36 -2.49 15.62
N LEU A 465 -4.05 -3.52 14.84
CA LEU A 465 -4.84 -4.73 14.72
C LEU A 465 -4.10 -5.95 15.27
N ALA A 466 -4.85 -6.83 15.92
CA ALA A 466 -4.37 -8.15 16.32
C ALA A 466 -5.18 -9.26 15.65
N SER A 467 -4.60 -10.44 15.53
CA SER A 467 -5.27 -11.68 15.14
C SER A 467 -5.08 -12.67 16.28
N VAL A 468 -6.14 -12.96 17.04
CA VAL A 468 -6.03 -13.59 18.35
C VAL A 468 -6.88 -14.85 18.42
N THR A 469 -6.27 -15.98 18.76
CA THR A 469 -7.04 -17.17 19.14
C THR A 469 -7.77 -16.88 20.46
N PRO A 470 -9.11 -16.92 20.50
CA PRO A 470 -9.84 -16.62 21.73
C PRO A 470 -9.39 -17.50 22.91
N GLY A 471 -9.06 -16.85 24.03
CA GLY A 471 -8.61 -17.53 25.25
C GLY A 471 -7.14 -17.89 25.33
N ILE A 472 -6.30 -17.53 24.32
CA ILE A 472 -4.86 -17.87 24.30
C ILE A 472 -4.02 -17.03 25.25
N LEU A 473 -4.43 -15.78 25.51
CA LEU A 473 -3.65 -14.82 26.28
C LEU A 473 -3.62 -15.16 27.77
N LYS A 474 -2.43 -15.09 28.36
CA LYS A 474 -2.26 -15.12 29.81
C LYS A 474 -2.72 -13.80 30.43
N ASP A 475 -2.97 -13.77 31.72
CA ASP A 475 -3.43 -12.57 32.43
C ASP A 475 -2.48 -11.37 32.24
N SER A 476 -1.17 -11.59 32.26
CA SER A 476 -0.17 -10.54 32.05
C SER A 476 -0.19 -9.99 30.62
N GLU A 477 -0.39 -10.85 29.63
CA GLU A 477 -0.51 -10.49 28.21
C GLU A 477 -1.81 -9.73 27.96
N MET A 478 -2.93 -10.21 28.54
CA MET A 478 -4.22 -9.53 28.48
C MET A 478 -4.16 -8.12 29.09
N ASN A 479 -3.50 -7.96 30.24
CA ASN A 479 -3.35 -6.65 30.87
C ASN A 479 -2.50 -5.69 30.00
N ARG A 480 -1.44 -6.20 29.36
CA ARG A 480 -0.64 -5.38 28.44
C ARG A 480 -1.43 -4.96 27.20
N ILE A 481 -2.18 -5.87 26.58
CA ILE A 481 -3.04 -5.57 25.42
C ILE A 481 -4.10 -4.50 25.76
N ARG A 482 -4.70 -4.56 26.95
CA ARG A 482 -5.64 -3.53 27.40
C ARG A 482 -5.00 -2.14 27.41
N GLY A 483 -3.78 -2.01 27.95
CA GLY A 483 -3.03 -0.77 27.94
C GLY A 483 -2.71 -0.30 26.51
N ILE A 484 -2.29 -1.22 25.64
CA ILE A 484 -2.00 -0.93 24.22
C ILE A 484 -3.27 -0.40 23.51
N TYR A 485 -4.41 -1.07 23.67
CA TYR A 485 -5.66 -0.63 23.05
C TYR A 485 -6.24 0.64 23.67
N GLU A 486 -5.98 0.91 24.94
CA GLU A 486 -6.29 2.21 25.52
C GLU A 486 -5.53 3.34 24.79
N VAL A 487 -4.23 3.16 24.56
CA VAL A 487 -3.41 4.11 23.79
C VAL A 487 -3.90 4.22 22.35
N ALA A 488 -4.09 3.12 21.65
CA ALA A 488 -4.55 3.10 20.26
C ALA A 488 -5.91 3.79 20.11
N SER A 489 -6.83 3.60 21.06
CA SER A 489 -8.17 4.20 21.04
C SER A 489 -8.19 5.74 21.16
N LYS A 490 -7.07 6.33 21.59
CA LYS A 490 -6.86 7.79 21.68
C LYS A 490 -6.13 8.34 20.44
N GLY A 491 -5.78 7.50 19.46
CA GLY A 491 -5.02 7.90 18.27
C GLY A 491 -3.50 7.84 18.46
N GLY A 492 -3.01 7.15 19.48
CA GLY A 492 -1.60 6.98 19.78
C GLY A 492 -1.01 8.07 20.67
N LEU A 493 0.31 8.03 20.82
CA LEU A 493 1.10 9.00 21.60
C LEU A 493 1.88 9.98 20.72
N GLY A 494 1.80 9.85 19.39
CA GLY A 494 2.59 10.64 18.46
C GLY A 494 4.08 10.33 18.51
N ALA A 495 4.47 9.13 18.97
CA ALA A 495 5.85 8.71 19.05
C ALA A 495 6.50 8.64 17.67
N LYS A 496 7.74 9.13 17.57
CA LYS A 496 8.54 9.14 16.33
C LYS A 496 9.84 8.35 16.53
N PRO A 497 10.36 7.71 15.48
CA PRO A 497 11.66 7.05 15.57
C PRO A 497 12.79 8.07 15.73
N THR A 498 13.74 7.78 16.64
CA THR A 498 14.93 8.61 16.85
C THR A 498 16.17 8.06 16.15
N ASP A 499 16.07 6.86 15.58
CA ASP A 499 17.15 6.15 14.89
C ASP A 499 16.85 5.85 13.41
N TRP A 500 15.97 6.63 12.78
CA TRP A 500 15.53 6.44 11.39
C TRP A 500 16.64 6.48 10.34
N LEU A 501 17.70 7.27 10.57
CA LEU A 501 18.88 7.31 9.69
C LEU A 501 19.93 6.23 10.02
N GLY A 502 19.89 5.68 11.21
CA GLY A 502 20.97 4.82 11.71
C GLY A 502 20.75 3.33 11.48
N HIS A 503 19.51 2.90 11.32
CA HIS A 503 19.15 1.47 11.27
C HIS A 503 18.01 1.22 10.30
N ASN A 504 18.06 0.07 9.65
CA ASN A 504 16.97 -0.39 8.77
C ASN A 504 15.74 -0.86 9.56
N VAL A 505 15.93 -1.21 10.83
CA VAL A 505 14.85 -1.55 11.77
C VAL A 505 14.99 -0.61 12.96
N MET A 506 14.05 0.33 13.06
CA MET A 506 14.07 1.32 14.13
C MET A 506 13.61 0.70 15.43
N SER A 507 14.44 0.85 16.44
CA SER A 507 14.23 0.30 17.78
C SER A 507 13.90 1.35 18.82
N ARG A 508 14.15 2.62 18.55
CA ARG A 508 14.03 3.71 19.52
C ARG A 508 13.01 4.73 19.08
N PHE A 509 12.03 4.98 19.92
CA PHE A 509 10.97 5.93 19.68
C PHE A 509 10.85 6.90 20.86
N GLU A 510 10.43 8.13 20.57
CA GLU A 510 10.22 9.16 21.57
C GLU A 510 8.93 9.92 21.28
N THR A 511 8.12 10.15 22.31
CA THR A 511 6.90 10.94 22.23
C THR A 511 7.23 12.44 22.27
N PRO A 512 6.29 13.33 21.91
CA PRO A 512 6.52 14.77 21.97
C PRO A 512 6.82 15.32 23.38
N ASP A 513 6.39 14.62 24.43
CA ASP A 513 6.66 14.96 25.84
C ASP A 513 7.91 14.26 26.41
N GLY A 514 8.64 13.53 25.58
CA GLY A 514 9.95 12.94 25.91
C GLY A 514 9.91 11.54 26.52
N GLU A 515 8.77 10.85 26.53
CA GLU A 515 8.72 9.43 26.89
C GLU A 515 9.42 8.58 25.84
N LYS A 516 10.24 7.61 26.29
CA LYS A 516 11.10 6.80 25.42
C LYS A 516 10.68 5.34 25.42
N PHE A 517 10.60 4.78 24.22
CA PHE A 517 10.30 3.38 23.97
C PHE A 517 11.48 2.73 23.24
N ASN A 518 11.83 1.50 23.66
CA ASN A 518 12.88 0.71 23.05
C ASN A 518 12.35 -0.68 22.75
N PHE A 519 12.46 -1.12 21.50
CA PHE A 519 12.01 -2.42 21.03
C PHE A 519 13.21 -3.26 20.58
N ASP A 520 13.30 -4.50 21.07
CA ASP A 520 14.25 -5.49 20.59
C ASP A 520 13.57 -6.43 19.59
N TRP A 521 13.61 -6.06 18.31
CA TRP A 521 13.01 -6.82 17.23
C TRP A 521 13.67 -8.18 16.98
N TYR A 522 14.90 -8.36 17.45
CA TYR A 522 15.66 -9.59 17.29
C TYR A 522 15.54 -10.51 18.50
N ARG A 523 14.81 -10.12 19.53
CA ARG A 523 14.50 -10.97 20.68
C ARG A 523 13.80 -12.25 20.21
N GLY A 524 14.31 -13.40 20.69
CA GLY A 524 13.80 -14.71 20.27
C GLY A 524 14.16 -15.13 18.85
N TYR A 525 14.92 -14.29 18.14
CA TYR A 525 15.50 -14.65 16.86
C TYR A 525 16.79 -15.42 17.11
N ASP A 526 16.76 -16.71 16.88
CA ASP A 526 17.88 -17.63 17.14
C ASP A 526 18.99 -17.59 16.05
N GLY A 527 18.85 -16.73 15.08
CA GLY A 527 19.77 -16.60 13.93
C GLY A 527 19.69 -17.77 12.96
N VAL A 528 18.96 -18.81 13.28
CA VAL A 528 18.91 -20.05 12.50
C VAL A 528 18.04 -19.87 11.26
N ARG A 529 17.11 -18.94 11.26
CA ARG A 529 16.22 -18.72 10.12
C ARG A 529 16.90 -18.27 8.84
N THR A 530 18.09 -17.72 8.95
CA THR A 530 18.94 -17.44 7.79
C THR A 530 19.26 -18.72 7.00
N PHE A 531 19.16 -19.88 7.64
CA PHE A 531 19.45 -21.19 7.07
C PHE A 531 18.19 -22.03 6.81
N TYR A 532 17.05 -21.67 7.40
CA TYR A 532 15.74 -22.23 7.07
C TYR A 532 15.15 -21.44 5.93
N THR A 533 15.43 -21.86 4.97
CA THR A 533 15.07 -21.56 3.67
C THR A 533 13.57 -21.60 3.49
N TRP A 534 13.13 -20.80 2.81
CA TRP A 534 12.28 -20.79 1.61
C TRP A 534 11.15 -21.85 1.52
N ASN A 535 11.10 -22.88 2.34
CA ASN A 535 10.18 -24.03 2.24
C ASN A 535 9.27 -24.23 3.46
N ASP A 536 9.28 -23.34 4.46
CA ASP A 536 8.36 -23.42 5.59
C ASP A 536 7.24 -22.39 5.48
#